data_df9f5a1e2f78b219e24fe5d2faf480aa
#
_entry.id   df9f5a1e2f78b219e24fe5d2faf480aa
#
_cell.length_a   1.000
_cell.length_b   1.000
_cell.length_c   1.000
_cell.angle_alpha   90.00
_cell.angle_beta   90.00
_cell.angle_gamma   90.00
#
_symmetry.space_group_name_H-M   'P 1'
#
loop_
_entity.id
_entity.type
_entity.pdbx_description
1 polymer ?
#
loop_
_entity_poly.entity_id
_entity_poly.type
_entity_poly.pdbx_seq_one_letter_code
_entity_poly.pdbx_strand_id
1 'polypeptide(L)'
;MKTNDRKITDLMSTIQFGKTQLPDFQRGWVWDDSRIKSLIASITCGYPVGAAMFLEYGNGNIRFRYRMIEGAPPISSVPSELILDGQQRLTSIYTALFCEDAVNTKTDKGQEIKRFYYIDMVKAIDPSIDRVESIMSVPETRQITSDFGRKIDLDLSSEQLTIFYKGIMPSEKILDFPVDCNFLTGSVNL
;
A
#
# COMPACT_ATOMS: atom_id res chain seq x y z
N MET A 1 -3.46 14.59 23.77
CA MET A 1 -3.09 13.83 22.57
C MET A 1 -2.12 12.78 23.02
N LYS A 2 -2.40 11.49 22.77
CA LYS A 2 -1.48 10.39 23.08
C LYS A 2 -0.74 10.03 21.79
N THR A 3 0.57 9.89 21.85
CA THR A 3 1.38 9.37 20.75
C THR A 3 1.67 7.91 21.05
N ASN A 4 1.31 7.02 20.14
CA ASN A 4 1.53 5.58 20.26
C ASN A 4 2.18 5.09 18.96
N ASP A 5 3.24 4.32 19.09
CA ASP A 5 3.81 3.57 17.97
C ASP A 5 2.93 2.34 17.69
N ARG A 6 2.50 2.18 16.44
CA ARG A 6 1.71 1.04 15.99
C ARG A 6 2.42 0.36 14.82
N LYS A 7 2.44 -0.96 14.82
CA LYS A 7 2.90 -1.70 13.63
C LYS A 7 1.91 -1.52 12.49
N ILE A 8 2.42 -1.37 11.28
CA ILE A 8 1.59 -1.25 10.06
C ILE A 8 0.64 -2.45 9.95
N THR A 9 1.15 -3.66 10.17
CA THR A 9 0.34 -4.89 10.10
C THR A 9 -0.86 -4.87 11.04
N ASP A 10 -0.67 -4.40 12.29
CA ASP A 10 -1.74 -4.33 13.27
C ASP A 10 -2.78 -3.29 12.85
N LEU A 11 -2.34 -2.13 12.35
CA LEU A 11 -3.23 -1.09 11.87
C LEU A 11 -4.04 -1.55 10.65
N MET A 12 -3.39 -2.21 9.68
CA MET A 12 -4.08 -2.74 8.51
C MET A 12 -5.09 -3.82 8.87
N SER A 13 -4.79 -4.66 9.87
CA SER A 13 -5.75 -5.61 10.41
C SER A 13 -6.98 -4.92 11.02
N THR A 14 -6.80 -3.82 11.78
CA THR A 14 -7.94 -3.07 12.33
C THR A 14 -8.80 -2.42 11.24
N ILE A 15 -8.20 -1.99 10.13
CA ILE A 15 -8.89 -1.50 8.93
C ILE A 15 -9.67 -2.64 8.27
N GLN A 16 -9.04 -3.78 8.06
CA GLN A 16 -9.67 -4.95 7.44
C GLN A 16 -10.90 -5.44 8.19
N PHE A 17 -10.85 -5.42 9.54
CA PHE A 17 -11.97 -5.80 10.38
C PHE A 17 -12.97 -4.66 10.68
N GLY A 18 -12.83 -3.51 10.04
CA GLY A 18 -13.72 -2.37 10.20
C GLY A 18 -13.68 -1.68 11.56
N LYS A 19 -12.63 -1.93 12.36
CA LYS A 19 -12.41 -1.23 13.63
C LYS A 19 -11.87 0.18 13.44
N THR A 20 -11.09 0.38 12.38
CA THR A 20 -10.55 1.67 11.95
C THR A 20 -11.17 2.04 10.62
N GLN A 21 -11.88 3.16 10.56
CA GLN A 21 -12.62 3.60 9.38
C GLN A 21 -12.37 5.10 9.10
N LEU A 22 -12.92 5.61 8.02
CA LEU A 22 -12.87 7.03 7.64
C LEU A 22 -14.15 7.73 8.06
N PRO A 23 -14.10 8.99 8.52
CA PRO A 23 -15.27 9.85 8.53
C PRO A 23 -15.78 10.08 7.10
N ASP A 24 -17.09 10.11 6.93
CA ASP A 24 -17.74 10.22 5.61
C ASP A 24 -17.45 11.56 4.90
N PHE A 25 -17.12 12.60 5.65
CA PHE A 25 -16.79 13.93 5.12
C PHE A 25 -15.41 14.03 4.49
N GLN A 26 -14.54 13.03 4.66
CA GLN A 26 -13.22 13.06 4.03
C GLN A 26 -13.34 12.79 2.53
N ARG A 27 -12.52 13.52 1.75
CA ARG A 27 -12.45 13.31 0.30
C ARG A 27 -12.08 11.85 -0.03
N GLY A 28 -12.45 11.41 -1.24
CA GLY A 28 -12.00 10.12 -1.77
C GLY A 28 -10.47 10.03 -1.91
N TRP A 29 -9.99 8.82 -2.08
CA TRP A 29 -8.59 8.57 -2.35
C TRP A 29 -8.24 9.00 -3.79
N VAL A 30 -7.09 9.70 -3.95
CA VAL A 30 -6.72 10.37 -5.21
C VAL A 30 -5.24 10.22 -5.58
N TRP A 31 -4.48 9.39 -4.89
CA TRP A 31 -3.07 9.24 -5.17
C TRP A 31 -2.80 8.63 -6.54
N ASP A 32 -1.76 9.16 -7.21
CA ASP A 32 -1.23 8.67 -8.47
C ASP A 32 -0.21 7.55 -8.27
N ASP A 33 0.12 6.89 -9.37
CA ASP A 33 1.05 5.76 -9.42
C ASP A 33 2.44 6.12 -8.86
N SER A 34 2.95 7.30 -9.19
CA SER A 34 4.27 7.77 -8.76
C SER A 34 4.36 7.93 -7.24
N ARG A 35 3.31 8.47 -6.62
CA ARG A 35 3.24 8.63 -5.16
C ARG A 35 3.17 7.30 -4.43
N ILE A 36 2.41 6.33 -4.98
CA ILE A 36 2.32 4.99 -4.40
C ILE A 36 3.70 4.31 -4.46
N LYS A 37 4.40 4.38 -5.60
CA LYS A 37 5.77 3.85 -5.74
C LYS A 37 6.73 4.46 -4.72
N SER A 38 6.71 5.78 -4.58
CA SER A 38 7.56 6.49 -3.61
C SER A 38 7.25 6.12 -2.16
N LEU A 39 5.96 5.88 -1.83
CA LEU A 39 5.56 5.41 -0.51
C LEU A 39 6.08 4.00 -0.23
N ILE A 40 5.92 3.06 -1.18
CA ILE A 40 6.45 1.70 -1.06
C ILE A 40 7.98 1.73 -0.88
N ALA A 41 8.67 2.53 -1.69
CA ALA A 41 10.12 2.72 -1.56
C ALA A 41 10.52 3.22 -0.17
N SER A 42 9.82 4.22 0.36
CA SER A 42 10.07 4.75 1.72
C SER A 42 9.86 3.69 2.80
N ILE A 43 8.79 2.90 2.70
CA ILE A 43 8.52 1.80 3.63
C ILE A 43 9.64 0.76 3.58
N THR A 44 10.09 0.37 2.39
CA THR A 44 11.14 -0.64 2.22
C THR A 44 12.53 -0.15 2.64
N CYS A 45 12.74 1.16 2.74
CA CYS A 45 13.94 1.77 3.32
C CYS A 45 13.85 1.97 4.84
N GLY A 46 12.70 1.69 5.45
CA GLY A 46 12.47 2.00 6.86
C GLY A 46 12.36 3.50 7.16
N TYR A 47 12.10 4.31 6.14
CA TYR A 47 11.93 5.75 6.35
C TYR A 47 10.57 6.05 6.98
N PRO A 48 10.51 7.07 7.86
CA PRO A 48 9.24 7.50 8.42
C PRO A 48 8.31 8.02 7.31
N VAL A 49 7.12 7.45 7.23
CA VAL A 49 6.11 7.84 6.23
C VAL A 49 5.16 8.93 6.73
N GLY A 50 5.49 9.53 7.88
CA GLY A 50 4.74 10.60 8.54
C GLY A 50 3.77 10.08 9.60
N ALA A 51 3.17 11.02 10.36
CA ALA A 51 2.19 10.70 11.38
C ALA A 51 0.78 10.51 10.78
N ALA A 52 -0.05 9.70 11.44
CA ALA A 52 -1.48 9.63 11.21
C ALA A 52 -2.23 10.07 12.48
N MET A 53 -3.40 10.69 12.30
CA MET A 53 -4.23 11.14 13.41
C MET A 53 -5.50 10.31 13.46
N PHE A 54 -5.79 9.79 14.65
CA PHE A 54 -6.99 9.00 14.91
C PHE A 54 -7.87 9.65 15.97
N LEU A 55 -9.17 9.51 15.81
CA LEU A 55 -10.18 9.92 16.78
C LEU A 55 -10.84 8.68 17.35
N GLU A 56 -10.75 8.48 18.66
CA GLU A 56 -11.54 7.42 19.35
C GLU A 56 -13.03 7.64 19.11
N TYR A 57 -13.72 6.59 18.64
CA TYR A 57 -15.14 6.60 18.32
C TYR A 57 -15.93 5.69 19.28
N GLY A 58 -17.21 6.04 19.51
CA GLY A 58 -18.09 5.26 20.37
C GLY A 58 -18.43 5.90 21.70
N ASN A 59 -17.84 7.06 22.04
CA ASN A 59 -18.36 7.89 23.11
C ASN A 59 -19.57 8.69 22.61
N GLY A 60 -20.61 8.86 23.42
CA GLY A 60 -21.91 9.44 23.00
C GLY A 60 -21.89 10.86 22.42
N ASN A 61 -20.72 11.53 22.43
CA ASN A 61 -20.56 12.90 21.98
C ASN A 61 -20.10 13.02 20.52
N ILE A 62 -19.65 11.93 19.88
CA ILE A 62 -19.13 11.92 18.52
C ILE A 62 -20.07 11.08 17.65
N ARG A 63 -20.75 11.72 16.69
CA ARG A 63 -21.72 11.09 15.78
C ARG A 63 -21.39 11.39 14.32
N PHE A 64 -20.14 11.14 13.89
CA PHE A 64 -19.83 11.21 12.46
C PHE A 64 -20.37 9.98 11.74
N ARG A 65 -20.87 10.15 10.52
CA ARG A 65 -21.00 9.04 9.59
C ARG A 65 -19.61 8.55 9.23
N TYR A 66 -19.48 7.27 9.02
CA TYR A 66 -18.22 6.61 8.72
C TYR A 66 -18.35 5.67 7.54
N ARG A 67 -17.25 5.42 6.88
CA ARG A 67 -17.14 4.51 5.74
C ARG A 67 -15.81 3.75 5.80
N MET A 68 -15.76 2.62 5.13
CA MET A 68 -14.53 1.87 4.96
C MET A 68 -13.50 2.63 4.13
N ILE A 69 -12.24 2.31 4.29
CA ILE A 69 -11.16 2.69 3.39
C ILE A 69 -11.41 2.00 2.02
N GLU A 70 -11.00 2.65 0.95
CA GLU A 70 -11.03 2.06 -0.39
C GLU A 70 -10.23 0.75 -0.42
N GLY A 71 -10.79 -0.29 -1.03
CA GLY A 71 -10.21 -1.64 -1.08
C GLY A 71 -10.51 -2.51 0.15
N ALA A 72 -10.97 -1.95 1.26
CA ALA A 72 -11.36 -2.75 2.42
C ALA A 72 -12.71 -3.44 2.22
N PRO A 73 -12.91 -4.65 2.79
CA PRO A 73 -14.18 -5.37 2.68
C PRO A 73 -15.34 -4.53 3.22
N PRO A 74 -16.54 -4.59 2.60
CA PRO A 74 -17.71 -3.88 3.09
C PRO A 74 -18.24 -4.57 4.37
N ILE A 75 -17.78 -4.10 5.51
CA ILE A 75 -18.18 -4.63 6.83
C ILE A 75 -19.09 -3.61 7.52
N SER A 76 -20.26 -4.08 7.97
CA SER A 76 -21.21 -3.28 8.75
C SER A 76 -20.85 -3.35 10.23
N SER A 77 -19.78 -2.69 10.64
CA SER A 77 -19.34 -2.63 12.05
C SER A 77 -19.24 -1.18 12.51
N VAL A 78 -19.50 -0.96 13.79
CA VAL A 78 -19.22 0.33 14.43
C VAL A 78 -17.71 0.41 14.66
N PRO A 79 -17.01 1.43 14.13
CA PRO A 79 -15.58 1.56 14.34
C PRO A 79 -15.24 1.89 15.78
N SER A 80 -14.06 1.54 16.23
CA SER A 80 -13.48 2.00 17.50
C SER A 80 -12.74 3.32 17.34
N GLU A 81 -12.26 3.61 16.14
CA GLU A 81 -11.54 4.84 15.82
C GLU A 81 -11.76 5.28 14.37
N LEU A 82 -11.62 6.58 14.14
CA LEU A 82 -11.72 7.20 12.81
C LEU A 82 -10.40 7.87 12.45
N ILE A 83 -9.96 7.70 11.20
CA ILE A 83 -8.76 8.35 10.67
C ILE A 83 -9.09 9.81 10.36
N LEU A 84 -8.48 10.76 11.05
CA LEU A 84 -8.65 12.19 10.80
C LEU A 84 -7.59 12.74 9.84
N ASP A 85 -6.36 12.23 9.91
CA ASP A 85 -5.28 12.57 8.98
C ASP A 85 -4.48 11.32 8.62
N GLY A 86 -3.83 11.37 7.45
CA GLY A 86 -3.08 10.22 6.90
C GLY A 86 -3.90 9.31 5.98
N GLN A 87 -5.18 9.61 5.72
CA GLN A 87 -6.08 8.80 4.88
C GLN A 87 -5.41 8.34 3.58
N GLN A 88 -4.84 9.28 2.80
CA GLN A 88 -4.28 8.96 1.47
C GLN A 88 -3.16 7.93 1.57
N ARG A 89 -2.26 8.08 2.55
CA ARG A 89 -1.16 7.14 2.80
C ARG A 89 -1.66 5.79 3.26
N LEU A 90 -2.55 5.77 4.26
CA LEU A 90 -3.08 4.52 4.81
C LEU A 90 -3.89 3.74 3.78
N THR A 91 -4.67 4.42 2.95
CA THR A 91 -5.38 3.78 1.82
C THR A 91 -4.38 3.21 0.81
N SER A 92 -3.31 3.95 0.47
CA SER A 92 -2.29 3.45 -0.46
C SER A 92 -1.53 2.25 0.10
N ILE A 93 -1.18 2.27 1.40
CA ILE A 93 -0.55 1.13 2.07
C ILE A 93 -1.50 -0.08 2.03
N TYR A 94 -2.76 0.13 2.39
CA TYR A 94 -3.74 -0.94 2.44
C TYR A 94 -3.95 -1.57 1.05
N THR A 95 -4.23 -0.75 0.04
CA THR A 95 -4.51 -1.25 -1.31
C THR A 95 -3.30 -1.87 -2.00
N ALA A 96 -2.09 -1.32 -1.79
CA ALA A 96 -0.89 -1.79 -2.46
C ALA A 96 -0.17 -2.94 -1.76
N LEU A 97 -0.32 -3.09 -0.43
CA LEU A 97 0.44 -4.05 0.37
C LEU A 97 -0.42 -5.13 1.07
N PHE A 98 -1.76 -4.95 1.11
CA PHE A 98 -2.66 -5.88 1.82
C PHE A 98 -3.81 -6.40 0.95
N CYS A 99 -4.08 -5.79 -0.20
CA CYS A 99 -5.08 -6.27 -1.15
C CYS A 99 -4.42 -7.13 -2.23
N GLU A 100 -5.10 -8.21 -2.61
CA GLU A 100 -4.70 -9.07 -3.72
C GLU A 100 -5.13 -8.51 -5.08
N ASP A 101 -6.04 -7.54 -5.08
CA ASP A 101 -6.58 -6.90 -6.28
C ASP A 101 -5.66 -5.78 -6.79
N ALA A 102 -5.74 -5.52 -8.09
CA ALA A 102 -5.04 -4.39 -8.70
C ALA A 102 -5.53 -3.05 -8.14
N VAL A 103 -4.60 -2.19 -7.79
CA VAL A 103 -4.87 -0.86 -7.25
C VAL A 103 -5.44 0.05 -8.33
N ASN A 104 -6.63 0.60 -8.11
CA ASN A 104 -7.20 1.63 -8.98
C ASN A 104 -6.50 2.96 -8.68
N THR A 105 -5.69 3.46 -9.58
CA THR A 105 -4.90 4.69 -9.42
C THR A 105 -4.91 5.53 -10.69
N LYS A 106 -4.06 6.53 -10.77
CA LYS A 106 -3.96 7.44 -11.92
C LYS A 106 -2.52 7.60 -12.38
N THR A 107 -2.36 7.87 -13.66
CA THR A 107 -1.09 8.39 -14.18
C THR A 107 -0.89 9.84 -13.72
N ASP A 108 0.32 10.37 -13.86
CA ASP A 108 0.64 11.79 -13.58
C ASP A 108 -0.20 12.75 -14.45
N LYS A 109 -0.74 12.27 -15.57
CA LYS A 109 -1.65 13.01 -16.45
C LYS A 109 -3.12 12.89 -16.05
N GLY A 110 -3.43 12.18 -14.95
CA GLY A 110 -4.79 12.00 -14.42
C GLY A 110 -5.61 10.90 -15.10
N GLN A 111 -5.03 10.09 -15.99
CA GLN A 111 -5.70 8.96 -16.62
C GLN A 111 -5.85 7.82 -15.58
N GLU A 112 -7.05 7.29 -15.42
CA GLU A 112 -7.34 6.15 -14.55
C GLU A 112 -6.69 4.88 -15.08
N ILE A 113 -6.04 4.14 -14.19
CA ILE A 113 -5.31 2.91 -14.49
C ILE A 113 -5.44 1.94 -13.32
N LYS A 114 -5.23 0.65 -13.59
CA LYS A 114 -5.12 -0.39 -12.57
C LYS A 114 -3.71 -0.95 -12.57
N ARG A 115 -3.11 -1.07 -11.38
CA ARG A 115 -1.71 -1.45 -11.22
C ARG A 115 -1.54 -2.47 -10.11
N PHE A 116 -0.63 -3.42 -10.36
CA PHE A 116 0.04 -4.23 -9.34
C PHE A 116 1.42 -3.66 -9.09
N TYR A 117 1.87 -3.75 -7.84
CA TYR A 117 3.21 -3.31 -7.45
C TYR A 117 4.09 -4.50 -7.13
N TYR A 118 5.34 -4.42 -7.53
CA TYR A 118 6.35 -5.45 -7.30
C TYR A 118 7.67 -4.78 -6.92
N ILE A 119 8.55 -5.54 -6.26
CA ILE A 119 9.92 -5.12 -5.99
C ILE A 119 10.87 -6.00 -6.79
N ASP A 120 11.70 -5.35 -7.58
CA ASP A 120 12.89 -5.96 -8.18
C ASP A 120 13.97 -6.05 -7.10
N MET A 121 14.16 -7.23 -6.52
CA MET A 121 15.06 -7.43 -5.40
C MET A 121 16.53 -7.21 -5.78
N VAL A 122 16.90 -7.50 -7.03
CA VAL A 122 18.27 -7.28 -7.52
C VAL A 122 18.58 -5.79 -7.54
N LYS A 123 17.68 -4.97 -8.05
CA LYS A 123 17.82 -3.50 -7.98
C LYS A 123 17.72 -2.97 -6.56
N ALA A 124 16.86 -3.57 -5.75
CA ALA A 124 16.64 -3.10 -4.39
C ALA A 124 17.86 -3.29 -3.47
N ILE A 125 18.74 -4.26 -3.74
CA ILE A 125 19.98 -4.47 -2.97
C ILE A 125 21.18 -3.71 -3.53
N ASP A 126 21.09 -3.14 -4.71
CA ASP A 126 22.16 -2.35 -5.31
C ASP A 126 22.16 -0.92 -4.73
N PRO A 127 23.21 -0.53 -3.98
CA PRO A 127 23.27 0.79 -3.34
C PRO A 127 23.42 1.95 -4.33
N SER A 128 23.74 1.67 -5.60
CA SER A 128 23.84 2.68 -6.66
C SER A 128 22.51 3.03 -7.31
N ILE A 129 21.47 2.23 -7.07
CA ILE A 129 20.13 2.40 -7.66
C ILE A 129 19.20 3.06 -6.63
N ASP A 130 18.45 4.08 -7.05
CA ASP A 130 17.40 4.65 -6.21
C ASP A 130 16.32 3.59 -5.93
N ARG A 131 15.90 3.49 -4.65
CA ARG A 131 14.89 2.51 -4.22
C ARG A 131 13.60 2.62 -5.03
N VAL A 132 13.20 3.81 -5.45
CA VAL A 132 11.98 4.02 -6.26
C VAL A 132 12.10 3.31 -7.61
N GLU A 133 13.30 3.18 -8.18
CA GLU A 133 13.53 2.47 -9.44
C GLU A 133 13.38 0.94 -9.30
N SER A 134 13.54 0.42 -8.08
CA SER A 134 13.28 -0.99 -7.81
C SER A 134 11.78 -1.31 -7.67
N ILE A 135 10.92 -0.29 -7.50
CA ILE A 135 9.47 -0.48 -7.41
C ILE A 135 8.86 -0.47 -8.80
N MET A 136 8.34 -1.62 -9.21
CA MET A 136 7.71 -1.82 -10.51
C MET A 136 6.21 -1.62 -10.40
N SER A 137 5.64 -0.81 -11.27
CA SER A 137 4.19 -0.65 -11.46
C SER A 137 3.79 -1.38 -12.74
N VAL A 138 2.96 -2.41 -12.61
CA VAL A 138 2.62 -3.34 -13.68
C VAL A 138 1.11 -3.31 -13.94
N PRO A 139 0.66 -3.33 -15.22
CA PRO A 139 -0.78 -3.40 -15.53
C PRO A 139 -1.50 -4.57 -14.87
N GLU A 140 -2.84 -4.51 -14.80
CA GLU A 140 -3.68 -5.58 -14.23
C GLU A 140 -3.48 -6.94 -14.92
N THR A 141 -2.99 -6.96 -16.15
CA THR A 141 -2.61 -8.19 -16.87
C THR A 141 -1.38 -8.90 -16.28
N ARG A 142 -0.67 -8.23 -15.34
CA ARG A 142 0.61 -8.66 -14.78
C ARG A 142 1.71 -8.89 -15.83
N GLN A 143 1.57 -8.26 -17.00
CA GLN A 143 2.52 -8.36 -18.10
C GLN A 143 3.04 -6.98 -18.49
N ILE A 144 4.34 -6.89 -18.78
CA ILE A 144 4.96 -5.74 -19.42
C ILE A 144 5.23 -6.13 -20.87
N THR A 145 4.73 -5.32 -21.79
CA THR A 145 4.80 -5.58 -23.21
C THR A 145 5.50 -4.44 -23.94
N SER A 146 6.16 -4.77 -25.02
CA SER A 146 6.72 -3.84 -26.02
C SER A 146 6.11 -4.07 -27.39
N ASP A 147 6.58 -3.31 -28.39
CA ASP A 147 6.12 -3.42 -29.79
C ASP A 147 4.58 -3.38 -29.91
N PHE A 148 3.96 -2.34 -29.31
CA PHE A 148 2.49 -2.15 -29.30
C PHE A 148 1.72 -3.37 -28.78
N GLY A 149 2.27 -4.04 -27.76
CA GLY A 149 1.65 -5.20 -27.14
C GLY A 149 1.90 -6.54 -27.83
N ARG A 150 2.70 -6.57 -28.89
CA ARG A 150 2.99 -7.80 -29.66
C ARG A 150 4.02 -8.69 -28.98
N LYS A 151 4.92 -8.10 -28.18
CA LYS A 151 5.97 -8.83 -27.48
C LYS A 151 5.78 -8.71 -25.97
N ILE A 152 5.76 -9.83 -25.29
CA ILE A 152 5.78 -9.88 -23.83
C ILE A 152 7.25 -9.87 -23.38
N ASP A 153 7.67 -8.78 -22.73
CA ASP A 153 9.02 -8.63 -22.21
C ASP A 153 9.14 -9.22 -20.81
N LEU A 154 8.07 -9.13 -20.01
CA LEU A 154 8.02 -9.65 -18.65
C LEU A 154 6.61 -10.14 -18.35
N ASP A 155 6.49 -11.37 -17.86
CA ASP A 155 5.27 -11.98 -17.38
C ASP A 155 5.39 -12.30 -15.90
N LEU A 156 4.53 -11.71 -15.07
CA LEU A 156 4.47 -11.86 -13.61
C LEU A 156 3.17 -12.55 -13.17
N SER A 157 2.46 -13.20 -14.08
CA SER A 157 1.20 -13.90 -13.78
C SER A 157 1.38 -15.13 -12.87
N SER A 158 2.58 -15.72 -12.86
CA SER A 158 2.95 -16.83 -11.97
C SER A 158 3.82 -16.34 -10.82
N GLU A 159 3.27 -16.31 -9.61
CA GLU A 159 3.96 -15.85 -8.39
C GLU A 159 5.23 -16.64 -8.10
N GLN A 160 5.17 -17.98 -8.14
CA GLN A 160 6.33 -18.83 -7.86
C GLN A 160 7.49 -18.60 -8.83
N LEU A 161 7.20 -18.52 -10.13
CA LEU A 161 8.21 -18.25 -11.15
C LEU A 161 8.77 -16.82 -11.02
N THR A 162 7.94 -15.89 -10.59
CA THR A 162 8.33 -14.49 -10.40
C THR A 162 9.35 -14.35 -9.28
N ILE A 163 9.07 -14.92 -8.10
CA ILE A 163 9.96 -14.82 -6.94
C ILE A 163 11.26 -15.62 -7.13
N PHE A 164 11.13 -16.89 -7.50
CA PHE A 164 12.30 -17.79 -7.53
C PHE A 164 13.25 -17.59 -8.71
N TYR A 165 12.71 -17.26 -9.87
CA TYR A 165 13.53 -17.20 -11.08
C TYR A 165 13.85 -15.77 -11.55
N LYS A 166 13.04 -14.77 -11.18
CA LYS A 166 13.23 -13.39 -11.64
C LYS A 166 13.69 -12.45 -10.53
N GLY A 167 13.68 -12.89 -9.26
CA GLY A 167 14.01 -12.03 -8.13
C GLY A 167 13.04 -10.84 -7.98
N ILE A 168 11.80 -11.01 -8.43
CA ILE A 168 10.76 -9.98 -8.38
C ILE A 168 9.70 -10.44 -7.39
N MET A 169 9.41 -9.62 -6.39
CA MET A 169 8.48 -9.93 -5.31
C MET A 169 7.25 -9.03 -5.39
N PRO A 170 6.02 -9.59 -5.31
CA PRO A 170 4.81 -8.82 -5.17
C PRO A 170 4.82 -7.95 -3.91
N SER A 171 4.27 -6.75 -3.98
CA SER A 171 4.30 -5.80 -2.86
C SER A 171 3.53 -6.30 -1.62
N GLU A 172 2.49 -7.08 -1.79
CA GLU A 172 1.74 -7.69 -0.69
C GLU A 172 2.57 -8.69 0.14
N LYS A 173 3.67 -9.23 -0.41
CA LYS A 173 4.58 -10.13 0.30
C LYS A 173 5.70 -9.42 1.07
N ILE A 174 5.83 -8.10 0.93
CA ILE A 174 6.91 -7.33 1.55
C ILE A 174 6.92 -7.47 3.07
N LEU A 175 5.73 -7.51 3.68
CA LEU A 175 5.58 -7.53 5.13
C LEU A 175 5.62 -8.94 5.73
N ASP A 176 5.53 -9.97 4.90
CA ASP A 176 5.59 -11.38 5.32
C ASP A 176 7.02 -11.92 5.38
N PHE A 177 8.01 -11.17 4.86
CA PHE A 177 9.40 -11.61 4.87
C PHE A 177 10.00 -11.59 6.28
N PRO A 178 10.72 -12.65 6.70
CA PRO A 178 11.34 -12.70 8.02
C PRO A 178 12.37 -11.58 8.19
N VAL A 179 12.38 -11.03 9.40
CA VAL A 179 13.11 -9.84 9.88
C VAL A 179 14.64 -9.91 9.70
N ASP A 180 15.20 -11.08 9.42
CA ASP A 180 16.64 -11.29 9.22
C ASP A 180 17.20 -10.67 7.93
N CYS A 181 16.34 -10.33 7.01
CA CYS A 181 16.68 -9.36 5.99
C CYS A 181 16.46 -7.97 6.59
N ASN A 182 17.47 -7.34 7.17
CA ASN A 182 17.48 -5.94 7.67
C ASN A 182 16.98 -4.89 6.65
N PHE A 183 16.37 -5.34 5.58
CA PHE A 183 15.93 -4.63 4.40
C PHE A 183 14.48 -4.16 4.47
N LEU A 184 13.64 -4.78 5.30
CA LEU A 184 12.19 -4.63 5.21
C LEU A 184 11.49 -4.25 6.52
N THR A 185 12.22 -4.16 7.62
CA THR A 185 11.64 -3.81 8.91
C THR A 185 11.98 -2.40 9.34
N GLY A 186 11.58 -1.44 8.54
CA GLY A 186 11.40 -0.11 9.07
C GLY A 186 10.23 -0.13 10.04
N SER A 187 10.49 0.11 11.32
CA SER A 187 9.46 0.53 12.25
C SER A 187 8.88 1.81 11.67
N VAL A 188 7.67 1.73 11.12
CA VAL A 188 6.98 2.93 10.68
C VAL A 188 6.44 3.57 11.95
N ASN A 189 7.10 4.61 12.42
CA ASN A 189 6.55 5.49 13.43
C ASN A 189 5.40 6.27 12.76
N LEU A 190 4.18 5.88 13.06
CA LEU A 190 2.94 6.58 12.71
C LEU A 190 2.58 7.59 13.79
#